data_4a7ebd4dc60b4525ad4db672badbb278
#
_entry.id   4a7ebd4dc60b4525ad4db672badbb278
#
_cell.length_a   1.000
_cell.length_b   1.000
_cell.length_c   1.000
_cell.angle_alpha   90.00
_cell.angle_beta   90.00
_cell.angle_gamma   90.00
#
_symmetry.space_group_name_H-M   'P 1'
#
loop_
_entity.id
_entity.type
_entity.pdbx_description
1 polymer ?
#
loop_
_entity_poly.entity_id
_entity_poly.type
_entity_poly.pdbx_seq_one_letter_code
_entity_poly.pdbx_strand_id
1 'polypeptide(L)'
;MKSRTIVIAAGGTGGHFFPAEALADALVARGHQIVLMTDARAGRRSSGVFANAPQFVLRGAGVAGRGPIRALRAGATLLASAWKARGILHTLQPDAVIGFGGYPSIPPLLGARLLGRKHPALIIHEGNAVLGKANAVLSRFADVIATSFPTVAKLPMGARTVLTGMPVRPAIAALAGEPWPAPQEHINLLVWGGSLGARIFSQVVPAAIARLPAELRTRMVITQQARADDVQTVRQAYANIGVKARVEPFLNDVPDLLRAAHLVIGRAGGSSVAEITTAGRPCVLVPLPIAASDEQTENARAITDVGAGWMIRQPDFTAQTLAARLQDLFTAPDDLARAASAAATLARPDAALRLADIVEECLQLSPSPAHPPSHETETRT
;
A
#
# COMPACT_ATOMS: atom_id res chain seq x y z
N MET A 1 1.37 -1.33 29.39
CA MET A 1 2.63 -1.96 28.92
C MET A 1 3.79 -0.96 29.04
N LYS A 2 5.05 -1.43 29.19
CA LYS A 2 6.22 -0.55 29.16
C LYS A 2 6.37 0.04 27.74
N SER A 3 6.59 1.36 27.64
CA SER A 3 6.88 2.01 26.34
C SER A 3 8.11 1.39 25.68
N ARG A 4 8.02 1.12 24.38
CA ARG A 4 9.06 0.50 23.55
C ARG A 4 9.41 1.42 22.39
N THR A 5 10.62 1.31 21.87
CA THR A 5 11.08 2.05 20.68
C THR A 5 11.00 1.16 19.44
N ILE A 6 10.20 1.55 18.46
CA ILE A 6 9.95 0.79 17.24
C ILE A 6 10.41 1.58 16.03
N VAL A 7 11.31 1.02 15.25
CA VAL A 7 11.78 1.62 14.00
C VAL A 7 10.91 1.13 12.85
N ILE A 8 10.32 2.06 12.12
CA ILE A 8 9.50 1.81 10.94
C ILE A 8 10.30 2.19 9.70
N ALA A 9 10.57 1.21 8.86
CA ALA A 9 11.32 1.38 7.62
C ALA A 9 10.35 1.40 6.43
N ALA A 10 10.10 2.60 5.91
CA ALA A 10 9.17 2.83 4.80
C ALA A 10 9.65 3.98 3.92
N GLY A 11 9.27 3.96 2.64
CA GLY A 11 9.61 5.02 1.71
C GLY A 11 9.16 4.71 0.29
N GLY A 12 9.54 5.55 -0.64
CA GLY A 12 9.18 5.40 -2.05
C GLY A 12 7.78 5.91 -2.35
N THR A 13 6.85 5.03 -2.67
CA THR A 13 5.47 5.38 -3.06
C THR A 13 4.49 5.29 -1.89
N GLY A 14 3.30 5.92 -2.05
CA GLY A 14 2.20 5.85 -1.07
C GLY A 14 1.80 4.42 -0.69
N GLY A 15 1.96 3.45 -1.61
CA GLY A 15 1.62 2.04 -1.36
C GLY A 15 2.40 1.36 -0.23
N HIS A 16 3.61 1.83 0.08
CA HIS A 16 4.39 1.36 1.24
C HIS A 16 4.29 2.33 2.43
N PHE A 17 4.05 3.60 2.15
CA PHE A 17 4.10 4.63 3.17
C PHE A 17 2.81 4.72 3.99
N PHE A 18 1.62 4.71 3.36
CA PHE A 18 0.35 4.78 4.09
C PHE A 18 0.12 3.61 5.05
N PRO A 19 0.43 2.35 4.70
CA PRO A 19 0.39 1.26 5.67
C PRO A 19 1.34 1.43 6.85
N ALA A 20 2.53 1.99 6.61
CA ALA A 20 3.49 2.31 7.67
C ALA A 20 2.98 3.41 8.60
N GLU A 21 2.32 4.42 8.06
CA GLU A 21 1.69 5.51 8.83
C GLU A 21 0.53 4.98 9.67
N ALA A 22 -0.34 4.15 9.12
CA ALA A 22 -1.44 3.54 9.87
C ALA A 22 -0.96 2.64 11.02
N LEU A 23 0.12 1.87 10.83
CA LEU A 23 0.75 1.13 11.94
C LEU A 23 1.34 2.08 12.96
N ALA A 24 2.02 3.14 12.54
CA ALA A 24 2.63 4.11 13.44
C ALA A 24 1.59 4.76 14.35
N ASP A 25 0.43 5.16 13.79
CA ASP A 25 -0.70 5.69 14.57
C ASP A 25 -1.16 4.68 15.63
N ALA A 26 -1.32 3.40 15.26
CA ALA A 26 -1.73 2.35 16.19
C ALA A 26 -0.71 2.13 17.32
N LEU A 27 0.59 2.15 17.01
CA LEU A 27 1.66 1.97 18.00
C LEU A 27 1.78 3.17 18.95
N VAL A 28 1.66 4.40 18.43
CA VAL A 28 1.65 5.63 19.24
C VAL A 28 0.44 5.65 20.19
N ALA A 29 -0.74 5.26 19.70
CA ALA A 29 -1.94 5.14 20.52
C ALA A 29 -1.79 4.13 21.68
N ARG A 30 -0.89 3.13 21.54
CA ARG A 30 -0.53 2.16 22.58
C ARG A 30 0.61 2.63 23.49
N GLY A 31 1.11 3.86 23.30
CA GLY A 31 2.17 4.46 24.12
C GLY A 31 3.60 4.08 23.73
N HIS A 32 3.81 3.53 22.53
CA HIS A 32 5.14 3.24 22.01
C HIS A 32 5.77 4.47 21.35
N GLN A 33 7.10 4.50 21.33
CA GLN A 33 7.88 5.49 20.60
C GLN A 33 8.18 4.97 19.20
N ILE A 34 7.96 5.79 18.19
CA ILE A 34 8.24 5.44 16.81
C ILE A 34 9.42 6.24 16.26
N VAL A 35 10.18 5.62 15.39
CA VAL A 35 11.28 6.24 14.64
C VAL A 35 11.10 5.88 13.16
N LEU A 36 11.13 6.87 12.28
CA LEU A 36 11.04 6.62 10.83
C LEU A 36 12.44 6.51 10.23
N MET A 37 12.71 5.42 9.52
CA MET A 37 13.82 5.31 8.58
C MET A 37 13.29 5.27 7.15
N THR A 38 13.71 6.23 6.32
CA THR A 38 13.20 6.41 4.96
C THR A 38 14.31 6.69 3.96
N ASP A 39 13.96 6.78 2.68
CA ASP A 39 14.92 7.14 1.61
C ASP A 39 14.77 8.61 1.16
N ALA A 40 15.76 9.08 0.42
CA ALA A 40 15.82 10.46 -0.07
C ALA A 40 14.66 10.83 -1.02
N ARG A 41 13.98 9.85 -1.63
CA ARG A 41 12.84 10.09 -2.53
C ARG A 41 11.57 10.42 -1.75
N ALA A 42 11.36 9.77 -0.61
CA ALA A 42 10.25 10.06 0.27
C ALA A 42 10.53 11.33 1.11
N GLY A 43 11.80 11.61 1.41
CA GLY A 43 12.22 12.75 2.22
C GLY A 43 11.75 12.67 3.66
N ARG A 44 11.91 13.77 4.39
CA ARG A 44 11.33 13.93 5.74
C ARG A 44 9.84 14.25 5.63
N ARG A 45 9.08 13.73 6.58
CA ARG A 45 7.64 13.98 6.70
C ARG A 45 7.40 15.16 7.61
N SER A 46 6.62 16.13 7.14
CA SER A 46 6.23 17.33 7.89
C SER A 46 4.78 17.27 8.41
N SER A 47 4.07 16.19 8.11
CA SER A 47 2.67 15.98 8.52
C SER A 47 2.44 14.53 8.95
N GLY A 48 1.30 14.26 9.56
CA GLY A 48 0.93 12.94 10.07
C GLY A 48 1.74 12.54 11.30
N VAL A 49 1.61 11.30 11.73
CA VAL A 49 2.21 10.75 12.94
C VAL A 49 3.75 10.86 12.96
N PHE A 50 4.39 10.86 11.80
CA PHE A 50 5.83 10.98 11.69
C PHE A 50 6.37 12.40 11.82
N ALA A 51 5.54 13.45 11.76
CA ALA A 51 6.01 14.84 11.82
C ALA A 51 6.84 15.12 13.09
N ASN A 52 6.42 14.56 14.22
CA ASN A 52 7.05 14.75 15.54
C ASN A 52 7.98 13.58 15.93
N ALA A 53 8.11 12.56 15.09
CA ALA A 53 8.98 11.42 15.35
C ALA A 53 10.43 11.68 14.88
N PRO A 54 11.44 11.09 15.52
CA PRO A 54 12.79 11.08 14.97
C PRO A 54 12.80 10.43 13.58
N GLN A 55 13.46 11.10 12.61
CA GLN A 55 13.47 10.64 11.21
C GLN A 55 14.90 10.58 10.67
N PHE A 56 15.25 9.46 10.08
CA PHE A 56 16.55 9.23 9.45
C PHE A 56 16.38 8.95 7.96
N VAL A 57 16.93 9.83 7.13
CA VAL A 57 16.95 9.66 5.68
C VAL A 57 18.24 8.93 5.29
N LEU A 58 18.07 7.74 4.74
CA LEU A 58 19.17 6.91 4.25
C LEU A 58 19.31 7.07 2.73
N ARG A 59 20.53 6.88 2.22
CA ARG A 59 20.73 6.85 0.77
C ARG A 59 20.10 5.55 0.22
N GLY A 60 19.02 5.68 -0.53
CA GLY A 60 18.43 4.58 -1.27
C GLY A 60 19.17 4.37 -2.60
N ALA A 61 19.47 3.12 -2.95
CA ALA A 61 19.84 2.77 -4.30
C ALA A 61 18.63 2.14 -4.97
N GLY A 62 17.89 2.91 -5.77
CA GLY A 62 16.98 2.31 -6.73
C GLY A 62 17.82 1.53 -7.74
N VAL A 63 17.68 0.21 -7.80
CA VAL A 63 18.30 -0.64 -8.84
C VAL A 63 17.51 -0.46 -10.15
N ALA A 64 17.27 0.77 -10.55
CA ALA A 64 16.68 1.11 -11.84
C ALA A 64 17.82 1.29 -12.85
N GLY A 65 18.07 0.26 -13.64
CA GLY A 65 19.04 0.29 -14.75
C GLY A 65 19.61 -1.08 -15.06
N ARG A 66 19.79 -1.37 -16.36
CA ARG A 66 20.39 -2.61 -16.84
C ARG A 66 21.92 -2.47 -16.86
N GLY A 67 22.63 -3.47 -16.34
CA GLY A 67 24.08 -3.59 -16.45
C GLY A 67 24.77 -3.98 -15.14
N PRO A 68 25.83 -4.83 -15.18
CA PRO A 68 26.48 -5.39 -14.00
C PRO A 68 27.17 -4.33 -13.14
N ILE A 69 27.75 -3.29 -13.72
CA ILE A 69 28.43 -2.22 -12.99
C ILE A 69 27.43 -1.39 -12.16
N ARG A 70 26.23 -1.12 -12.71
CA ARG A 70 25.18 -0.39 -11.97
C ARG A 70 24.62 -1.25 -10.82
N ALA A 71 24.44 -2.55 -11.05
CA ALA A 71 24.03 -3.48 -10.00
C ALA A 71 25.04 -3.54 -8.85
N LEU A 72 26.34 -3.59 -9.18
CA LEU A 72 27.43 -3.57 -8.18
C LEU A 72 27.44 -2.25 -7.39
N ARG A 73 27.35 -1.10 -8.05
CA ARG A 73 27.25 0.20 -7.39
C ARG A 73 26.00 0.32 -6.50
N ALA A 74 24.87 -0.17 -6.95
CA ALA A 74 23.64 -0.18 -6.16
C ALA A 74 23.80 -1.08 -4.92
N GLY A 75 24.41 -2.25 -5.06
CA GLY A 75 24.74 -3.15 -3.95
C GLY A 75 25.67 -2.49 -2.94
N ALA A 76 26.76 -1.86 -3.40
CA ALA A 76 27.68 -1.13 -2.55
C ALA A 76 27.00 0.02 -1.79
N THR A 77 26.11 0.77 -2.46
CA THR A 77 25.33 1.85 -1.83
C THR A 77 24.37 1.31 -0.75
N LEU A 78 23.71 0.18 -1.03
CA LEU A 78 22.83 -0.47 -0.04
C LEU A 78 23.62 -0.97 1.16
N LEU A 79 24.79 -1.58 0.96
CA LEU A 79 25.65 -2.03 2.05
C LEU A 79 26.18 -0.86 2.88
N ALA A 80 26.66 0.22 2.27
CA ALA A 80 27.07 1.42 2.96
C ALA A 80 25.92 2.05 3.78
N SER A 81 24.70 2.05 3.22
CA SER A 81 23.50 2.53 3.92
C SER A 81 23.09 1.59 5.06
N ALA A 82 23.26 0.27 4.92
CA ALA A 82 23.04 -0.69 5.99
C ALA A 82 24.05 -0.50 7.14
N TRP A 83 25.31 -0.21 6.82
CA TRP A 83 26.32 0.10 7.83
C TRP A 83 26.01 1.39 8.59
N LYS A 84 25.53 2.43 7.88
CA LYS A 84 25.04 3.66 8.50
C LYS A 84 23.83 3.39 9.39
N ALA A 85 22.85 2.62 8.89
CA ALA A 85 21.67 2.21 9.65
C ALA A 85 22.07 1.45 10.92
N ARG A 86 23.04 0.53 10.83
CA ARG A 86 23.57 -0.20 11.99
C ARG A 86 24.09 0.75 13.07
N GLY A 87 24.86 1.80 12.70
CA GLY A 87 25.35 2.79 13.65
C GLY A 87 24.22 3.53 14.36
N ILE A 88 23.21 3.97 13.60
CA ILE A 88 22.03 4.65 14.15
C ILE A 88 21.26 3.70 15.09
N LEU A 89 20.99 2.48 14.66
CA LEU A 89 20.26 1.48 15.45
C LEU A 89 21.03 1.05 16.71
N HIS A 90 22.37 1.01 16.65
CA HIS A 90 23.21 0.76 17.81
C HIS A 90 23.05 1.85 18.89
N THR A 91 22.90 3.11 18.48
CA THR A 91 22.67 4.24 19.40
C THR A 91 21.23 4.28 19.90
N LEU A 92 20.25 4.01 19.03
CA LEU A 92 18.83 4.04 19.36
C LEU A 92 18.40 2.85 20.23
N GLN A 93 19.07 1.70 20.11
CA GLN A 93 18.70 0.43 20.76
C GLN A 93 17.20 0.13 20.66
N PRO A 94 16.61 0.11 19.44
CA PRO A 94 15.19 -0.15 19.30
C PRO A 94 14.84 -1.58 19.72
N ASP A 95 13.60 -1.78 20.15
CA ASP A 95 13.09 -3.10 20.51
C ASP A 95 12.63 -3.89 19.26
N ALA A 96 12.15 -3.21 18.22
CA ALA A 96 11.78 -3.81 16.95
C ALA A 96 12.13 -2.92 15.75
N VAL A 97 12.34 -3.56 14.59
CA VAL A 97 12.44 -2.89 13.28
C VAL A 97 11.46 -3.57 12.32
N ILE A 98 10.52 -2.80 11.79
CA ILE A 98 9.56 -3.29 10.81
C ILE A 98 9.77 -2.62 9.46
N GLY A 99 9.80 -3.42 8.38
CA GLY A 99 9.91 -2.96 7.00
C GLY A 99 8.65 -3.21 6.18
N PHE A 100 8.23 -2.19 5.44
CA PHE A 100 7.05 -2.25 4.57
C PHE A 100 7.38 -2.59 3.11
N GLY A 101 8.52 -3.24 2.88
CA GLY A 101 8.97 -3.60 1.55
C GLY A 101 9.63 -2.48 0.77
N GLY A 102 9.94 -2.76 -0.50
CA GLY A 102 10.73 -1.87 -1.33
C GLY A 102 12.19 -1.71 -0.86
N TYR A 103 13.00 -1.03 -1.67
CA TYR A 103 14.41 -0.81 -1.35
C TYR A 103 14.67 -0.02 -0.04
N PRO A 104 13.80 0.91 0.40
CA PRO A 104 13.99 1.62 1.66
C PRO A 104 14.02 0.74 2.90
N SER A 105 13.40 -0.43 2.87
CA SER A 105 13.40 -1.38 4.00
C SER A 105 14.71 -2.17 4.13
N ILE A 106 15.49 -2.32 3.05
CA ILE A 106 16.69 -3.16 3.07
C ILE A 106 17.77 -2.63 4.04
N PRO A 107 18.20 -1.35 3.97
CA PRO A 107 19.25 -0.87 4.84
C PRO A 107 18.93 -0.94 6.34
N PRO A 108 17.70 -0.54 6.81
CA PRO A 108 17.38 -0.63 8.22
C PRO A 108 17.36 -2.05 8.76
N LEU A 109 16.69 -2.99 8.05
CA LEU A 109 16.60 -4.38 8.52
C LEU A 109 17.94 -5.11 8.43
N LEU A 110 18.71 -4.90 7.37
CA LEU A 110 20.04 -5.46 7.26
C LEU A 110 20.98 -4.87 8.32
N GLY A 111 20.92 -3.55 8.54
CA GLY A 111 21.68 -2.87 9.60
C GLY A 111 21.34 -3.41 10.99
N ALA A 112 20.07 -3.65 11.26
CA ALA A 112 19.61 -4.26 12.49
C ALA A 112 20.16 -5.69 12.65
N ARG A 113 20.08 -6.51 11.61
CA ARG A 113 20.65 -7.89 11.62
C ARG A 113 22.15 -7.91 11.90
N LEU A 114 22.88 -6.88 11.42
CA LEU A 114 24.31 -6.72 11.65
C LEU A 114 24.68 -6.31 13.09
N LEU A 115 23.72 -6.07 13.98
CA LEU A 115 23.97 -5.93 15.43
C LEU A 115 24.27 -7.26 16.13
N GLY A 116 24.19 -8.38 15.41
CA GLY A 116 24.53 -9.70 15.91
C GLY A 116 23.44 -10.28 16.82
N ARG A 117 23.81 -10.93 17.93
CA ARG A 117 22.87 -11.60 18.84
C ARG A 117 21.92 -10.65 19.62
N LYS A 118 22.23 -9.37 19.67
CA LYS A 118 21.43 -8.32 20.33
C LYS A 118 20.60 -7.51 19.35
N HIS A 119 20.27 -8.08 18.18
CA HIS A 119 19.40 -7.40 17.23
C HIS A 119 17.97 -7.27 17.76
N PRO A 120 17.27 -6.18 17.42
CA PRO A 120 15.84 -6.02 17.72
C PRO A 120 15.01 -7.06 16.98
N ALA A 121 13.74 -7.22 17.35
CA ALA A 121 12.81 -8.03 16.56
C ALA A 121 12.73 -7.51 15.12
N LEU A 122 12.83 -8.41 14.14
CA LEU A 122 12.85 -8.08 12.71
C LEU A 122 11.56 -8.55 12.04
N ILE A 123 10.75 -7.60 11.65
CA ILE A 123 9.43 -7.85 11.06
C ILE A 123 9.41 -7.29 9.64
N ILE A 124 8.81 -8.00 8.71
CA ILE A 124 8.51 -7.46 7.37
C ILE A 124 7.02 -7.58 7.09
N HIS A 125 6.48 -6.58 6.44
CA HIS A 125 5.13 -6.59 5.93
C HIS A 125 5.15 -6.77 4.41
N GLU A 126 4.43 -7.78 3.90
CA GLU A 126 4.25 -8.02 2.47
C GLU A 126 2.85 -7.58 2.04
N GLY A 127 2.83 -6.54 1.24
CA GLY A 127 1.59 -5.92 0.78
C GLY A 127 0.97 -6.54 -0.47
N ASN A 128 1.60 -7.53 -1.09
CA ASN A 128 1.17 -8.13 -2.34
C ASN A 128 0.98 -9.65 -2.21
N ALA A 129 0.23 -10.23 -3.14
CA ALA A 129 0.04 -11.68 -3.26
C ALA A 129 1.28 -12.41 -3.79
N VAL A 130 2.37 -11.70 -4.08
CA VAL A 130 3.67 -12.26 -4.46
C VAL A 130 4.75 -11.58 -3.63
N LEU A 131 5.64 -12.36 -3.03
CA LEU A 131 6.73 -11.82 -2.23
C LEU A 131 7.63 -10.89 -3.06
N GLY A 132 7.69 -9.62 -2.66
CA GLY A 132 8.49 -8.60 -3.33
C GLY A 132 9.98 -8.86 -3.21
N LYS A 133 10.78 -8.41 -4.18
CA LYS A 133 12.24 -8.68 -4.24
C LYS A 133 12.99 -8.23 -2.98
N ALA A 134 12.64 -7.10 -2.41
CA ALA A 134 13.25 -6.64 -1.16
C ALA A 134 12.91 -7.60 -0.01
N ASN A 135 11.64 -7.93 0.14
CA ASN A 135 11.17 -8.86 1.16
C ASN A 135 11.72 -10.28 0.96
N ALA A 136 11.94 -10.74 -0.28
CA ALA A 136 12.58 -12.02 -0.56
C ALA A 136 14.03 -12.11 -0.02
N VAL A 137 14.75 -10.99 0.00
CA VAL A 137 16.07 -10.93 0.65
C VAL A 137 15.94 -10.89 2.17
N LEU A 138 15.03 -10.07 2.68
CA LEU A 138 14.84 -9.82 4.10
C LEU A 138 14.19 -11.01 4.83
N SER A 139 13.35 -11.77 4.15
CA SER A 139 12.63 -12.93 4.71
C SER A 139 13.55 -14.05 5.22
N ARG A 140 14.82 -14.05 4.78
CA ARG A 140 15.82 -15.05 5.22
C ARG A 140 16.26 -14.88 6.69
N PHE A 141 15.98 -13.72 7.27
CA PHE A 141 16.38 -13.39 8.64
C PHE A 141 15.33 -12.58 9.41
N ALA A 142 14.16 -12.36 8.82
CA ALA A 142 13.03 -11.79 9.52
C ALA A 142 12.43 -12.83 10.50
N ASP A 143 12.04 -12.38 11.68
CA ASP A 143 11.41 -13.22 12.70
C ASP A 143 9.96 -13.55 12.31
N VAL A 144 9.29 -12.60 11.64
CA VAL A 144 7.90 -12.73 11.16
C VAL A 144 7.71 -12.00 9.85
N ILE A 145 6.91 -12.59 8.98
CA ILE A 145 6.37 -11.98 7.76
C ILE A 145 4.87 -11.75 7.96
N ALA A 146 4.46 -10.51 8.17
CA ALA A 146 3.06 -10.11 8.15
C ALA A 146 2.58 -10.00 6.70
N THR A 147 1.47 -10.64 6.35
CA THR A 147 0.97 -10.68 4.96
C THR A 147 -0.36 -9.97 4.83
N SER A 148 -0.57 -9.32 3.68
CA SER A 148 -1.84 -8.68 3.33
C SER A 148 -2.82 -9.64 2.67
N PHE A 149 -2.33 -10.70 2.04
CA PHE A 149 -3.12 -11.71 1.36
C PHE A 149 -3.00 -13.06 2.08
N PRO A 150 -4.07 -13.87 2.09
CA PRO A 150 -4.05 -15.21 2.69
C PRO A 150 -3.00 -16.13 2.04
N THR A 151 -2.83 -15.99 0.73
CA THR A 151 -1.83 -16.71 -0.05
C THR A 151 -0.85 -15.73 -0.65
N VAL A 152 0.44 -15.92 -0.38
CA VAL A 152 1.53 -15.13 -0.98
C VAL A 152 2.47 -16.09 -1.68
N ALA A 153 2.63 -15.90 -2.99
CA ALA A 153 3.55 -16.72 -3.77
C ALA A 153 5.02 -16.40 -3.44
N LYS A 154 5.90 -17.37 -3.62
CA LYS A 154 7.37 -17.27 -3.42
C LYS A 154 7.82 -17.04 -1.98
N LEU A 155 6.98 -17.35 -0.99
CA LEU A 155 7.42 -17.37 0.41
C LEU A 155 8.50 -18.45 0.61
N PRO A 156 9.54 -18.18 1.43
CA PRO A 156 10.50 -19.21 1.81
C PRO A 156 9.82 -20.35 2.59
N MET A 157 10.26 -21.56 2.35
CA MET A 157 9.79 -22.72 3.12
C MET A 157 10.15 -22.54 4.60
N GLY A 158 9.19 -22.78 5.50
CA GLY A 158 9.37 -22.63 6.95
C GLY A 158 9.33 -21.19 7.47
N ALA A 159 9.07 -20.19 6.62
CA ALA A 159 8.90 -18.80 7.09
C ALA A 159 7.68 -18.69 8.03
N ARG A 160 7.86 -18.02 9.17
CA ARG A 160 6.74 -17.67 10.06
C ARG A 160 5.93 -16.55 9.42
N THR A 161 4.73 -16.86 8.96
CA THR A 161 3.82 -15.89 8.35
C THR A 161 2.58 -15.68 9.20
N VAL A 162 2.07 -14.44 9.22
CA VAL A 162 0.82 -14.09 9.88
C VAL A 162 0.00 -13.20 8.97
N LEU A 163 -1.25 -13.57 8.71
CA LEU A 163 -2.19 -12.76 7.95
C LEU A 163 -2.72 -11.62 8.82
N THR A 164 -2.21 -10.41 8.60
CA THR A 164 -2.70 -9.19 9.27
C THR A 164 -3.66 -8.40 8.40
N GLY A 165 -3.57 -8.53 7.10
CA GLY A 165 -4.15 -7.61 6.12
C GLY A 165 -3.20 -6.43 5.85
N MET A 166 -3.62 -5.58 4.94
CA MET A 166 -2.93 -4.32 4.61
C MET A 166 -3.47 -3.21 5.52
N PRO A 167 -2.63 -2.59 6.36
CA PRO A 167 -3.05 -1.40 7.08
C PRO A 167 -3.53 -0.31 6.14
N VAL A 168 -4.74 0.15 6.33
CA VAL A 168 -5.35 1.25 5.57
C VAL A 168 -5.51 2.48 6.46
N ARG A 169 -5.65 3.65 5.85
CA ARG A 169 -5.88 4.91 6.57
C ARG A 169 -7.14 4.81 7.45
N PRO A 170 -7.17 5.43 8.65
CA PRO A 170 -8.32 5.34 9.55
C PRO A 170 -9.65 5.73 8.89
N ALA A 171 -9.66 6.76 8.04
CA ALA A 171 -10.85 7.18 7.32
C ALA A 171 -11.35 6.14 6.28
N ILE A 172 -10.46 5.27 5.78
CA ILE A 172 -10.85 4.13 4.94
C ILE A 172 -11.34 2.96 5.80
N ALA A 173 -10.65 2.67 6.91
CA ALA A 173 -11.07 1.62 7.84
C ALA A 173 -12.50 1.86 8.36
N ALA A 174 -12.87 3.12 8.58
CA ALA A 174 -14.21 3.53 9.01
C ALA A 174 -15.32 3.24 7.98
N LEU A 175 -14.99 2.99 6.70
CA LEU A 175 -15.95 2.60 5.67
C LEU A 175 -16.36 1.12 5.75
N ALA A 176 -15.63 0.31 6.51
CA ALA A 176 -15.92 -1.11 6.61
C ALA A 176 -17.32 -1.34 7.22
N GLY A 177 -18.12 -2.14 6.52
CA GLY A 177 -19.48 -2.41 6.91
C GLY A 177 -20.51 -1.35 6.45
N GLU A 178 -20.09 -0.21 5.89
CA GLU A 178 -21.02 0.70 5.24
C GLU A 178 -21.63 0.03 3.98
N PRO A 179 -22.96 0.11 3.78
CA PRO A 179 -23.61 -0.51 2.64
C PRO A 179 -23.08 0.08 1.32
N TRP A 180 -23.00 -0.78 0.30
CA TRP A 180 -22.72 -0.30 -1.05
C TRP A 180 -23.95 0.46 -1.59
N PRO A 181 -23.77 1.71 -2.07
CA PRO A 181 -24.86 2.46 -2.66
C PRO A 181 -25.23 1.84 -4.02
N ALA A 182 -26.46 1.39 -4.19
CA ALA A 182 -26.91 0.94 -5.50
C ALA A 182 -27.09 2.14 -6.45
N PRO A 183 -26.68 2.05 -7.73
CA PRO A 183 -26.87 3.13 -8.70
C PRO A 183 -28.35 3.39 -8.97
N GLN A 184 -28.78 4.62 -8.77
CA GLN A 184 -30.16 5.08 -9.02
C GLN A 184 -30.21 6.00 -10.25
N GLU A 185 -30.47 7.29 -10.07
CA GLU A 185 -30.46 8.27 -11.16
C GLU A 185 -29.07 8.49 -11.74
N HIS A 186 -28.04 8.48 -10.88
CA HIS A 186 -26.65 8.69 -11.25
C HIS A 186 -25.81 7.44 -11.04
N ILE A 187 -24.74 7.35 -11.80
CA ILE A 187 -23.74 6.29 -11.73
C ILE A 187 -22.38 6.94 -11.40
N ASN A 188 -21.94 6.82 -10.16
CA ASN A 188 -20.65 7.33 -9.71
C ASN A 188 -19.53 6.34 -10.07
N LEU A 189 -18.71 6.70 -11.03
CA LEU A 189 -17.54 5.94 -11.47
C LEU A 189 -16.26 6.60 -10.96
N LEU A 190 -15.50 5.88 -10.13
CA LEU A 190 -14.19 6.31 -9.69
C LEU A 190 -13.10 5.65 -10.53
N VAL A 191 -12.25 6.46 -11.18
CA VAL A 191 -11.10 6.00 -11.95
C VAL A 191 -9.82 6.39 -11.21
N TRP A 192 -9.14 5.39 -10.65
CA TRP A 192 -8.06 5.63 -9.70
C TRP A 192 -6.78 4.87 -10.08
N GLY A 193 -5.77 5.62 -10.51
CA GLY A 193 -4.49 5.08 -10.99
C GLY A 193 -3.44 4.79 -9.89
N GLY A 194 -3.76 5.05 -8.61
CA GLY A 194 -2.78 5.00 -7.53
C GLY A 194 -1.93 6.28 -7.45
N SER A 195 -0.83 6.26 -6.70
CA SER A 195 -0.04 7.47 -6.35
C SER A 195 0.51 8.29 -7.53
N LEU A 196 0.69 7.69 -8.70
CA LEU A 196 1.29 8.35 -9.88
C LEU A 196 0.30 8.58 -11.03
N GLY A 197 -0.95 8.15 -10.87
CA GLY A 197 -1.89 8.11 -11.98
C GLY A 197 -1.47 7.09 -13.07
N ALA A 198 -2.37 6.77 -13.97
CA ALA A 198 -2.11 5.80 -15.04
C ALA A 198 -2.53 6.37 -16.40
N ARG A 199 -1.55 6.66 -17.27
CA ARG A 199 -1.80 7.24 -18.60
C ARG A 199 -2.78 6.41 -19.44
N ILE A 200 -2.77 5.07 -19.29
CA ILE A 200 -3.71 4.20 -20.01
C ILE A 200 -5.16 4.53 -19.65
N PHE A 201 -5.46 4.95 -18.42
CA PHE A 201 -6.81 5.37 -18.03
C PHE A 201 -7.21 6.67 -18.71
N SER A 202 -6.28 7.64 -18.82
CA SER A 202 -6.50 8.89 -19.55
C SER A 202 -6.84 8.66 -21.03
N GLN A 203 -6.26 7.62 -21.63
CA GLN A 203 -6.46 7.29 -23.05
C GLN A 203 -7.73 6.47 -23.28
N VAL A 204 -7.99 5.47 -22.44
CA VAL A 204 -9.02 4.45 -22.72
C VAL A 204 -10.36 4.82 -22.11
N VAL A 205 -10.41 5.35 -20.86
CA VAL A 205 -11.69 5.50 -20.15
C VAL A 205 -12.61 6.52 -20.82
N PRO A 206 -12.18 7.75 -21.18
CA PRO A 206 -13.07 8.69 -21.87
C PRO A 206 -13.58 8.13 -23.22
N ALA A 207 -12.73 7.44 -23.96
CA ALA A 207 -13.10 6.82 -25.23
C ALA A 207 -14.08 5.65 -25.07
N ALA A 208 -14.01 4.92 -23.94
CA ALA A 208 -14.97 3.87 -23.62
C ALA A 208 -16.33 4.45 -23.24
N ILE A 209 -16.33 5.49 -22.38
CA ILE A 209 -17.58 6.18 -22.00
C ILE A 209 -18.29 6.77 -23.21
N ALA A 210 -17.55 7.29 -24.20
CA ALA A 210 -18.13 7.80 -25.45
C ALA A 210 -18.89 6.74 -26.27
N ARG A 211 -18.54 5.45 -26.07
CA ARG A 211 -19.18 4.31 -26.75
C ARG A 211 -20.44 3.78 -26.06
N LEU A 212 -20.68 4.20 -24.82
CA LEU A 212 -21.87 3.76 -24.09
C LEU A 212 -23.15 4.30 -24.73
N PRO A 213 -24.28 3.57 -24.64
CA PRO A 213 -25.59 4.11 -24.95
C PRO A 213 -25.86 5.45 -24.29
N ALA A 214 -26.60 6.34 -24.93
CA ALA A 214 -26.88 7.68 -24.43
C ALA A 214 -27.53 7.66 -23.05
N GLU A 215 -28.45 6.73 -22.81
CA GLU A 215 -29.17 6.56 -21.55
C GLU A 215 -28.24 6.23 -20.37
N LEU A 216 -27.19 5.43 -20.60
CA LEU A 216 -26.17 5.16 -19.58
C LEU A 216 -25.22 6.35 -19.44
N ARG A 217 -24.77 6.93 -20.56
CA ARG A 217 -23.81 7.99 -20.56
C ARG A 217 -24.29 9.26 -19.83
N THR A 218 -25.55 9.63 -20.01
CA THR A 218 -26.14 10.80 -19.35
C THR A 218 -26.25 10.66 -17.83
N ARG A 219 -26.27 9.45 -17.33
CA ARG A 219 -26.29 9.15 -15.88
C ARG A 219 -24.90 9.13 -15.24
N MET A 220 -23.83 9.10 -16.04
CA MET A 220 -22.46 8.99 -15.52
C MET A 220 -22.02 10.26 -14.80
N VAL A 221 -21.49 10.11 -13.61
CA VAL A 221 -20.72 11.09 -12.85
C VAL A 221 -19.33 10.48 -12.59
N ILE A 222 -18.32 11.06 -13.20
CA ILE A 222 -16.99 10.46 -13.21
C ILE A 222 -16.04 11.28 -12.34
N THR A 223 -15.32 10.62 -11.44
CA THR A 223 -14.11 11.19 -10.83
C THR A 223 -12.91 10.39 -11.32
N GLN A 224 -12.02 11.07 -12.02
CA GLN A 224 -10.84 10.42 -12.59
C GLN A 224 -9.55 11.08 -12.13
N GLN A 225 -8.64 10.28 -11.59
CA GLN A 225 -7.25 10.69 -11.44
C GLN A 225 -6.53 10.58 -12.79
N ALA A 226 -5.92 11.68 -13.24
CA ALA A 226 -5.09 11.72 -14.45
C ALA A 226 -3.71 12.29 -14.10
N ARG A 227 -2.68 12.00 -14.89
CA ARG A 227 -1.40 12.67 -14.75
C ARG A 227 -1.56 14.17 -15.01
N ALA A 228 -0.74 15.01 -14.38
CA ALA A 228 -0.83 16.46 -14.53
C ALA A 228 -0.88 16.90 -16.01
N ASP A 229 -0.03 16.29 -16.86
CA ASP A 229 0.04 16.56 -18.28
C ASP A 229 -1.21 16.12 -19.05
N ASP A 230 -1.97 15.15 -18.52
CA ASP A 230 -3.13 14.57 -19.21
C ASP A 230 -4.46 15.22 -18.75
N VAL A 231 -4.48 15.98 -17.64
CA VAL A 231 -5.71 16.50 -16.99
C VAL A 231 -6.60 17.27 -17.98
N GLN A 232 -6.05 18.23 -18.70
CA GLN A 232 -6.82 19.07 -19.61
C GLN A 232 -7.40 18.28 -20.78
N THR A 233 -6.60 17.38 -21.35
CA THR A 233 -7.03 16.50 -22.45
C THR A 233 -8.19 15.61 -22.02
N VAL A 234 -8.11 15.04 -20.81
CA VAL A 234 -9.17 14.17 -20.26
C VAL A 234 -10.44 14.98 -19.95
N ARG A 235 -10.31 16.17 -19.37
CA ARG A 235 -11.46 17.06 -19.13
C ARG A 235 -12.19 17.40 -20.43
N GLN A 236 -11.43 17.78 -21.46
CA GLN A 236 -12.01 18.12 -22.77
C GLN A 236 -12.68 16.90 -23.41
N ALA A 237 -12.10 15.71 -23.29
CA ALA A 237 -12.69 14.47 -23.81
C ALA A 237 -14.07 14.19 -23.17
N TYR A 238 -14.22 14.37 -21.86
CA TYR A 238 -15.52 14.22 -21.18
C TYR A 238 -16.51 15.34 -21.55
N ALA A 239 -16.05 16.58 -21.64
CA ALA A 239 -16.89 17.71 -22.04
C ALA A 239 -17.48 17.51 -23.46
N ASN A 240 -16.67 17.03 -24.41
CA ASN A 240 -17.08 16.78 -25.79
C ASN A 240 -18.21 15.73 -25.93
N ILE A 241 -18.34 14.84 -24.95
CA ILE A 241 -19.40 13.81 -24.92
C ILE A 241 -20.51 14.13 -23.92
N GLY A 242 -20.51 15.34 -23.33
CA GLY A 242 -21.54 15.80 -22.41
C GLY A 242 -21.58 15.05 -21.07
N VAL A 243 -20.45 14.49 -20.60
CA VAL A 243 -20.37 13.74 -19.34
C VAL A 243 -19.82 14.62 -18.22
N LYS A 244 -20.49 14.61 -17.07
CA LYS A 244 -20.05 15.31 -15.88
C LYS A 244 -18.81 14.59 -15.30
N ALA A 245 -17.65 15.27 -15.31
CA ALA A 245 -16.41 14.69 -14.83
C ALA A 245 -15.57 15.67 -14.00
N ARG A 246 -15.08 15.17 -12.86
CA ARG A 246 -14.02 15.76 -12.04
C ARG A 246 -12.70 15.04 -12.39
N VAL A 247 -11.72 15.78 -12.92
CA VAL A 247 -10.42 15.23 -13.31
C VAL A 247 -9.32 15.97 -12.59
N GLU A 248 -8.52 15.26 -11.79
CA GLU A 248 -7.47 15.85 -10.96
C GLU A 248 -6.19 15.00 -10.99
N PRO A 249 -5.01 15.63 -10.80
CA PRO A 249 -3.75 14.89 -10.75
C PRO A 249 -3.59 14.08 -9.46
N PHE A 250 -4.24 14.52 -8.38
CA PHE A 250 -4.26 13.85 -7.10
C PHE A 250 -5.64 14.01 -6.43
N LEU A 251 -6.14 12.93 -5.84
CA LEU A 251 -7.42 12.89 -5.13
C LEU A 251 -7.14 12.90 -3.63
N ASN A 252 -7.57 13.95 -2.92
CA ASN A 252 -7.36 14.10 -1.49
C ASN A 252 -8.47 13.45 -0.65
N ASP A 253 -9.65 13.33 -1.22
CA ASP A 253 -10.90 12.89 -0.61
C ASP A 253 -11.27 11.44 -0.97
N VAL A 254 -10.25 10.59 -1.12
CA VAL A 254 -10.44 9.17 -1.51
C VAL A 254 -11.46 8.43 -0.63
N PRO A 255 -11.53 8.63 0.71
CA PRO A 255 -12.57 7.99 1.52
C PRO A 255 -13.99 8.33 1.05
N ASP A 256 -14.29 9.59 0.80
CA ASP A 256 -15.63 10.02 0.36
C ASP A 256 -15.92 9.57 -1.07
N LEU A 257 -14.91 9.57 -1.93
CA LEU A 257 -15.02 9.04 -3.28
C LEU A 257 -15.31 7.54 -3.30
N LEU A 258 -14.64 6.76 -2.45
CA LEU A 258 -14.93 5.34 -2.28
C LEU A 258 -16.32 5.11 -1.69
N ARG A 259 -16.74 5.90 -0.69
CA ARG A 259 -18.08 5.82 -0.11
C ARG A 259 -19.15 5.99 -1.17
N ALA A 260 -18.99 6.94 -2.07
CA ALA A 260 -19.97 7.26 -3.11
C ALA A 260 -19.86 6.38 -4.37
N ALA A 261 -18.77 5.64 -4.56
CA ALA A 261 -18.50 4.90 -5.79
C ALA A 261 -19.45 3.70 -5.98
N HIS A 262 -20.05 3.62 -7.14
CA HIS A 262 -20.78 2.44 -7.59
C HIS A 262 -19.85 1.39 -8.22
N LEU A 263 -18.78 1.85 -8.86
CA LEU A 263 -17.73 1.01 -9.44
C LEU A 263 -16.39 1.77 -9.41
N VAL A 264 -15.32 1.04 -9.13
CA VAL A 264 -13.96 1.58 -9.19
C VAL A 264 -13.21 0.95 -10.36
N ILE A 265 -12.62 1.75 -11.25
CA ILE A 265 -11.63 1.29 -12.22
C ILE A 265 -10.25 1.66 -11.69
N GLY A 266 -9.39 0.67 -11.46
CA GLY A 266 -8.12 0.93 -10.81
C GLY A 266 -6.97 0.03 -11.22
N ARG A 267 -5.77 0.41 -10.77
CA ARG A 267 -4.62 -0.50 -10.74
C ARG A 267 -4.79 -1.50 -9.59
N ALA A 268 -4.14 -2.65 -9.70
CA ALA A 268 -4.18 -3.70 -8.70
C ALA A 268 -2.98 -3.66 -7.72
N GLY A 269 -2.53 -2.47 -7.32
CA GLY A 269 -1.54 -2.33 -6.25
C GLY A 269 -2.13 -2.76 -4.91
N GLY A 270 -1.35 -3.44 -4.06
CA GLY A 270 -1.85 -4.03 -2.82
C GLY A 270 -2.61 -3.05 -1.92
N SER A 271 -2.11 -1.82 -1.71
CA SER A 271 -2.82 -0.81 -0.92
C SER A 271 -4.13 -0.34 -1.55
N SER A 272 -4.15 -0.15 -2.89
CA SER A 272 -5.39 0.27 -3.58
C SER A 272 -6.45 -0.82 -3.50
N VAL A 273 -6.06 -2.08 -3.70
CA VAL A 273 -6.96 -3.23 -3.54
C VAL A 273 -7.51 -3.30 -2.12
N ALA A 274 -6.66 -3.14 -1.11
CA ALA A 274 -7.10 -3.17 0.29
C ALA A 274 -8.07 -2.03 0.62
N GLU A 275 -7.85 -0.82 0.12
CA GLU A 275 -8.76 0.31 0.34
C GLU A 275 -10.11 0.10 -0.36
N ILE A 276 -10.11 -0.42 -1.60
CA ILE A 276 -11.33 -0.74 -2.36
C ILE A 276 -12.15 -1.82 -1.65
N THR A 277 -11.50 -2.91 -1.21
CA THR A 277 -12.18 -4.01 -0.54
C THR A 277 -12.65 -3.64 0.87
N THR A 278 -11.87 -2.84 1.60
CA THR A 278 -12.29 -2.33 2.91
C THR A 278 -13.55 -1.47 2.80
N ALA A 279 -13.66 -0.66 1.75
CA ALA A 279 -14.87 0.09 1.47
C ALA A 279 -16.02 -0.77 0.89
N GLY A 280 -15.81 -2.05 0.59
CA GLY A 280 -16.81 -2.92 0.00
C GLY A 280 -17.24 -2.48 -1.40
N ARG A 281 -16.31 -2.00 -2.25
CA ARG A 281 -16.66 -1.49 -3.58
C ARG A 281 -16.29 -2.49 -4.68
N PRO A 282 -17.21 -2.76 -5.62
CA PRO A 282 -16.89 -3.58 -6.79
C PRO A 282 -15.87 -2.86 -7.68
N CYS A 283 -15.00 -3.60 -8.35
CA CYS A 283 -13.93 -2.98 -9.12
C CYS A 283 -13.62 -3.69 -10.44
N VAL A 284 -13.16 -2.90 -11.41
CA VAL A 284 -12.46 -3.38 -12.61
C VAL A 284 -10.97 -3.07 -12.43
N LEU A 285 -10.18 -4.10 -12.25
CA LEU A 285 -8.75 -3.99 -12.02
C LEU A 285 -7.97 -4.15 -13.31
N VAL A 286 -7.05 -3.22 -13.54
CA VAL A 286 -6.14 -3.23 -14.70
C VAL A 286 -4.70 -3.34 -14.18
N PRO A 287 -4.16 -4.55 -14.03
CA PRO A 287 -2.81 -4.76 -13.53
C PRO A 287 -1.77 -4.02 -14.38
N LEU A 288 -0.78 -3.43 -13.71
CA LEU A 288 0.36 -2.82 -14.40
C LEU A 288 1.27 -3.93 -14.92
N PRO A 289 1.55 -4.02 -16.23
CA PRO A 289 2.42 -5.05 -16.79
C PRO A 289 3.88 -4.74 -16.41
N ILE A 290 4.37 -5.29 -15.31
CA ILE A 290 5.78 -5.23 -14.92
C ILE A 290 6.35 -6.62 -15.06
N ALA A 291 7.32 -6.77 -15.97
CA ALA A 291 7.90 -8.05 -16.37
C ALA A 291 8.62 -8.85 -15.26
N ALA A 292 8.81 -8.29 -14.05
CA ALA A 292 9.71 -8.88 -13.07
C ALA A 292 9.04 -9.75 -12.00
N SER A 293 7.81 -9.49 -11.59
CA SER A 293 7.14 -10.24 -10.51
C SER A 293 5.63 -10.42 -10.72
N ASP A 294 5.02 -9.68 -11.62
CA ASP A 294 3.58 -9.72 -11.98
C ASP A 294 2.63 -9.65 -10.75
N GLU A 295 3.10 -8.96 -9.71
CA GLU A 295 2.42 -8.88 -8.42
C GLU A 295 1.00 -8.33 -8.52
N GLN A 296 0.78 -7.36 -9.44
CA GLN A 296 -0.56 -6.78 -9.60
C GLN A 296 -1.56 -7.74 -10.24
N THR A 297 -1.10 -8.63 -11.11
CA THR A 297 -1.98 -9.67 -11.67
C THR A 297 -2.42 -10.65 -10.58
N GLU A 298 -1.50 -11.06 -9.69
CA GLU A 298 -1.86 -11.95 -8.58
C GLU A 298 -2.75 -11.26 -7.55
N ASN A 299 -2.49 -9.97 -7.25
CA ASN A 299 -3.39 -9.17 -6.42
C ASN A 299 -4.81 -9.09 -7.02
N ALA A 300 -4.90 -8.86 -8.34
CA ALA A 300 -6.19 -8.81 -9.03
C ALA A 300 -6.90 -10.18 -9.02
N ARG A 301 -6.16 -11.29 -9.21
CA ARG A 301 -6.73 -12.65 -9.11
C ARG A 301 -7.35 -12.91 -7.74
N ALA A 302 -6.65 -12.57 -6.67
CA ALA A 302 -7.17 -12.74 -5.31
C ALA A 302 -8.53 -12.04 -5.09
N ILE A 303 -8.83 -11.01 -5.88
CA ILE A 303 -10.11 -10.28 -5.84
C ILE A 303 -11.14 -10.92 -6.77
N THR A 304 -10.71 -11.28 -8.00
CA THR A 304 -11.63 -11.82 -8.99
C THR A 304 -12.06 -13.26 -8.70
N ASP A 305 -11.19 -14.06 -8.08
CA ASP A 305 -11.45 -15.45 -7.74
C ASP A 305 -12.57 -15.61 -6.69
N VAL A 306 -12.79 -14.57 -5.87
CA VAL A 306 -13.90 -14.52 -4.91
C VAL A 306 -15.10 -13.74 -5.44
N GLY A 307 -15.07 -13.30 -6.69
CA GLY A 307 -16.16 -12.55 -7.32
C GLY A 307 -16.28 -11.08 -6.86
N ALA A 308 -15.26 -10.51 -6.22
CA ALA A 308 -15.27 -9.13 -5.72
C ALA A 308 -14.99 -8.07 -6.79
N GLY A 309 -14.76 -8.48 -8.03
CA GLY A 309 -14.50 -7.59 -9.15
C GLY A 309 -14.08 -8.34 -10.42
N TRP A 310 -13.63 -7.57 -11.39
CA TRP A 310 -13.23 -8.06 -12.71
C TRP A 310 -11.81 -7.61 -13.03
N MET A 311 -11.09 -8.39 -13.79
CA MET A 311 -9.76 -8.05 -14.28
C MET A 311 -9.77 -7.89 -15.81
N ILE A 312 -9.20 -6.79 -16.29
CA ILE A 312 -8.87 -6.61 -17.72
C ILE A 312 -7.36 -6.41 -17.79
N ARG A 313 -6.64 -7.31 -18.44
CA ARG A 313 -5.20 -7.12 -18.65
C ARG A 313 -4.92 -5.89 -19.50
N GLN A 314 -3.83 -5.17 -19.23
CA GLN A 314 -3.56 -3.92 -19.93
C GLN A 314 -3.50 -4.04 -21.48
N PRO A 315 -2.98 -5.12 -22.11
CA PRO A 315 -3.07 -5.26 -23.56
C PRO A 315 -4.51 -5.34 -24.09
N ASP A 316 -5.43 -5.87 -23.29
CA ASP A 316 -6.84 -6.05 -23.64
C ASP A 316 -7.71 -4.87 -23.18
N PHE A 317 -7.12 -3.91 -22.45
CA PHE A 317 -7.80 -2.73 -21.94
C PHE A 317 -7.96 -1.69 -23.03
N THR A 318 -8.93 -1.92 -23.90
CA THR A 318 -9.31 -1.04 -25.02
C THR A 318 -10.60 -0.31 -24.71
N ALA A 319 -10.89 0.77 -25.45
CA ALA A 319 -12.16 1.50 -25.32
C ALA A 319 -13.37 0.59 -25.61
N GLN A 320 -13.24 -0.33 -26.53
CA GLN A 320 -14.31 -1.28 -26.87
C GLN A 320 -14.53 -2.29 -25.76
N THR A 321 -13.47 -2.94 -25.27
CA THR A 321 -13.57 -3.95 -24.20
C THR A 321 -14.11 -3.35 -22.91
N LEU A 322 -13.64 -2.13 -22.56
CA LEU A 322 -14.13 -1.46 -21.37
C LEU A 322 -15.59 -1.02 -21.51
N ALA A 323 -15.97 -0.47 -22.67
CA ALA A 323 -17.36 -0.05 -22.90
C ALA A 323 -18.33 -1.23 -22.81
N ALA A 324 -18.01 -2.37 -23.44
CA ALA A 324 -18.81 -3.57 -23.32
C ALA A 324 -18.93 -4.02 -21.87
N ARG A 325 -17.83 -4.09 -21.12
CA ARG A 325 -17.85 -4.46 -19.70
C ARG A 325 -18.71 -3.50 -18.85
N LEU A 326 -18.57 -2.20 -19.04
CA LEU A 326 -19.37 -1.22 -18.31
C LEU A 326 -20.86 -1.31 -18.66
N GLN A 327 -21.19 -1.53 -19.92
CA GLN A 327 -22.56 -1.74 -20.35
C GLN A 327 -23.16 -2.98 -19.67
N ASP A 328 -22.47 -4.12 -19.71
CA ASP A 328 -22.93 -5.35 -19.05
C ASP A 328 -23.19 -5.12 -17.56
N LEU A 329 -22.24 -4.49 -16.85
CA LEU A 329 -22.32 -4.27 -15.41
C LEU A 329 -23.47 -3.32 -15.00
N PHE A 330 -23.69 -2.27 -15.77
CA PHE A 330 -24.76 -1.30 -15.43
C PHE A 330 -26.13 -1.67 -15.95
N THR A 331 -26.23 -2.69 -16.82
CA THR A 331 -27.50 -3.32 -17.20
C THR A 331 -27.89 -4.50 -16.31
N ALA A 332 -26.92 -5.05 -15.54
CA ALA A 332 -27.13 -6.12 -14.58
C ALA A 332 -26.67 -5.67 -13.17
N PRO A 333 -27.38 -4.78 -12.48
CA PRO A 333 -26.96 -4.19 -11.21
C PRO A 333 -26.76 -5.22 -10.08
N ASP A 334 -27.41 -6.38 -10.15
CA ASP A 334 -27.22 -7.47 -9.20
C ASP A 334 -25.80 -8.04 -9.22
N ASP A 335 -25.10 -7.98 -10.35
CA ASP A 335 -23.70 -8.38 -10.45
C ASP A 335 -22.81 -7.45 -9.65
N LEU A 336 -23.07 -6.15 -9.71
CA LEU A 336 -22.36 -5.14 -8.91
C LEU A 336 -22.66 -5.34 -7.41
N ALA A 337 -23.90 -5.60 -7.02
CA ALA A 337 -24.28 -5.84 -5.63
C ALA A 337 -23.60 -7.10 -5.07
N ARG A 338 -23.54 -8.19 -5.86
CA ARG A 338 -22.82 -9.41 -5.47
C ARG A 338 -21.32 -9.15 -5.31
N ALA A 339 -20.72 -8.42 -6.26
CA ALA A 339 -19.30 -8.09 -6.19
C ALA A 339 -18.98 -7.16 -5.02
N ALA A 340 -19.85 -6.21 -4.69
CA ALA A 340 -19.71 -5.36 -3.51
C ALA A 340 -19.75 -6.19 -2.21
N SER A 341 -20.70 -7.12 -2.10
CA SER A 341 -20.81 -8.02 -0.95
C SER A 341 -19.56 -8.90 -0.83
N ALA A 342 -19.08 -9.46 -1.93
CA ALA A 342 -17.85 -10.26 -1.96
C ALA A 342 -16.63 -9.41 -1.57
N ALA A 343 -16.51 -8.16 -2.05
CA ALA A 343 -15.44 -7.25 -1.68
C ALA A 343 -15.43 -6.98 -0.16
N ALA A 344 -16.60 -6.77 0.44
CA ALA A 344 -16.71 -6.54 1.88
C ALA A 344 -16.22 -7.74 2.72
N THR A 345 -16.30 -8.98 2.24
CA THR A 345 -15.75 -10.15 2.96
C THR A 345 -14.23 -10.15 3.05
N LEU A 346 -13.58 -9.45 2.14
CA LEU A 346 -12.11 -9.30 2.12
C LEU A 346 -11.62 -8.16 3.01
N ALA A 347 -12.50 -7.32 3.53
CA ALA A 347 -12.16 -6.19 4.37
C ALA A 347 -11.36 -6.63 5.61
N ARG A 348 -10.31 -5.86 5.92
CA ARG A 348 -9.49 -6.03 7.14
C ARG A 348 -9.27 -4.65 7.76
N PRO A 349 -10.34 -4.02 8.30
CA PRO A 349 -10.25 -2.66 8.85
C PRO A 349 -9.32 -2.58 10.07
N ASP A 350 -9.13 -3.69 10.75
CA ASP A 350 -8.28 -3.86 11.94
C ASP A 350 -6.81 -4.23 11.60
N ALA A 351 -6.42 -4.22 10.32
CA ALA A 351 -5.09 -4.65 9.88
C ALA A 351 -3.94 -3.90 10.59
N ALA A 352 -4.09 -2.60 10.84
CA ALA A 352 -3.09 -1.82 11.57
C ALA A 352 -2.96 -2.28 13.04
N LEU A 353 -4.08 -2.58 13.69
CA LEU A 353 -4.12 -3.07 15.06
C LEU A 353 -3.53 -4.49 15.16
N ARG A 354 -3.90 -5.39 14.24
CA ARG A 354 -3.32 -6.75 14.16
C ARG A 354 -1.83 -6.72 13.92
N LEU A 355 -1.36 -5.82 13.06
CA LEU A 355 0.07 -5.68 12.82
C LEU A 355 0.79 -5.14 14.06
N ALA A 356 0.17 -4.23 14.82
CA ALA A 356 0.69 -3.76 16.10
C ALA A 356 0.74 -4.90 17.13
N ASP A 357 -0.28 -5.79 17.18
CA ASP A 357 -0.27 -6.98 18.04
C ASP A 357 0.93 -7.88 17.73
N ILE A 358 1.21 -8.15 16.44
CA ILE A 358 2.37 -8.93 16.01
C ILE A 358 3.69 -8.28 16.42
N VAL A 359 3.79 -6.95 16.33
CA VAL A 359 4.98 -6.23 16.83
C VAL A 359 5.15 -6.49 18.32
N GLU A 360 4.09 -6.31 19.13
CA GLU A 360 4.12 -6.53 20.57
C GLU A 360 4.41 -7.99 20.96
N GLU A 361 3.86 -8.98 20.25
CA GLU A 361 4.19 -10.40 20.45
C GLU A 361 5.67 -10.67 20.22
N CYS A 362 6.26 -10.12 19.16
CA CYS A 362 7.70 -10.26 18.90
C CYS A 362 8.56 -9.63 20.01
N LEU A 363 8.09 -8.55 20.64
CA LEU A 363 8.78 -7.92 21.76
C LEU A 363 8.78 -8.78 23.03
N GLN A 364 7.74 -9.60 23.22
CA GLN A 364 7.65 -10.52 24.36
C GLN A 364 8.56 -11.75 24.20
N LEU A 365 8.77 -12.19 22.97
CA LEU A 365 9.60 -13.34 22.61
C LEU A 365 11.10 -12.99 22.56
N SER A 366 11.45 -11.72 22.41
CA SER A 366 12.84 -11.27 22.38
C SER A 366 13.31 -10.91 23.80
N PRO A 367 14.43 -11.45 24.30
CA PRO A 367 14.97 -11.05 25.61
C PRO A 367 15.30 -9.56 25.58
N SER A 368 14.67 -8.79 26.48
CA SER A 368 14.91 -7.34 26.62
C SER A 368 16.40 -7.09 26.81
N PRO A 369 17.05 -6.19 26.06
CA PRO A 369 18.38 -5.74 26.39
C PRO A 369 18.33 -5.11 27.79
N ALA A 370 19.11 -5.63 28.72
CA ALA A 370 19.20 -5.09 30.08
C ALA A 370 19.62 -3.62 29.99
N HIS A 371 18.77 -2.70 30.39
CA HIS A 371 19.16 -1.32 30.57
C HIS A 371 20.28 -1.27 31.61
N PRO A 372 21.40 -0.57 31.35
CA PRO A 372 22.37 -0.32 32.39
C PRO A 372 21.70 0.45 33.54
N PRO A 373 22.00 0.13 34.80
CA PRO A 373 21.43 0.85 35.92
C PRO A 373 21.75 2.34 35.80
N SER A 374 20.75 3.18 36.00
CA SER A 374 20.92 4.61 36.18
C SER A 374 21.90 4.85 37.30
N HIS A 375 23.06 5.45 36.99
CA HIS A 375 23.97 5.95 38.00
C HIS A 375 23.24 7.06 38.80
N GLU A 376 22.69 6.71 39.95
CA GLU A 376 22.37 7.70 40.98
C GLU A 376 23.68 8.33 41.40
N THR A 377 23.86 9.59 41.12
CA THR A 377 24.96 10.41 41.63
C THR A 377 24.66 10.62 43.12
N GLU A 378 25.26 9.81 43.99
CA GLU A 378 25.33 10.14 45.43
C GLU A 378 26.14 11.41 45.57
N THR A 379 25.47 12.52 45.81
CA THR A 379 26.04 13.75 46.36
C THR A 379 26.40 13.47 47.82
N ARG A 380 27.65 13.20 48.10
CA ARG A 380 28.18 13.28 49.47
C ARG A 380 28.38 14.76 49.82
N THR A 381 27.65 15.19 50.83
CA THR A 381 27.93 16.36 51.65
C THR A 381 29.23 16.18 52.46
#